data_5c3dee52068542a0cefd5e2b996973fe
#
_entry.id   5c3dee52068542a0cefd5e2b996973fe
#
_cell.length_a   1.000
_cell.length_b   1.000
_cell.length_c   1.000
_cell.angle_alpha   90.00
_cell.angle_beta   90.00
_cell.angle_gamma   90.00
#
_symmetry.space_group_name_H-M   'P 1'
#
loop_
_entity.id
_entity.type
_entity.pdbx_description
1 polymer ?
#
loop_
_entity_poly.entity_id
_entity_poly.type
_entity_poly.pdbx_seq_one_letter_code
_entity_poly.pdbx_strand_id
1 'polypeptide(L)'
;ELLAEAGWEDRDGNGILENADGVEFEFEFTRASGGQTAERMQKYIVDRCAAIGIRCTPKIVDWALYDQILKNRDFDAITLGWSASAPESDPKQIWHTDSIQNQGHNFIQWDGGQDQYIDGLKAELDFDKRMKIFHQFHSLVHEEQPYTFIRVVPWKRFISKEFTNVHPYPKGLEQREYYTAPMQAN
;
A
#
# COMPACT_ATOMS: atom_id res chain seq x y z
N GLU A 1 10.53 10.58 -20.90
CA GLU A 1 11.70 9.69 -21.12
C GLU A 1 11.29 8.24 -20.95
N LEU A 2 11.03 7.70 -19.74
CA LEU A 2 10.65 6.28 -19.53
C LEU A 2 9.41 5.84 -20.32
N LEU A 3 8.38 6.69 -20.42
CA LEU A 3 7.19 6.37 -21.21
C LEU A 3 7.50 6.23 -22.70
N ALA A 4 8.35 7.12 -23.24
CA ALA A 4 8.77 7.03 -24.63
C ALA A 4 9.64 5.78 -24.88
N GLU A 5 10.55 5.44 -23.95
CA GLU A 5 11.34 4.20 -24.00
C GLU A 5 10.43 2.95 -23.98
N ALA A 6 9.30 3.03 -23.28
CA ALA A 6 8.27 2.00 -23.24
C ALA A 6 7.31 2.02 -24.45
N GLY A 7 7.53 2.93 -25.43
CA GLY A 7 6.75 3.02 -26.65
C GLY A 7 5.45 3.83 -26.59
N TRP A 8 5.29 4.62 -25.52
CA TRP A 8 4.14 5.50 -25.34
C TRP A 8 4.44 6.92 -25.83
N GLU A 9 3.71 7.40 -26.82
CA GLU A 9 3.87 8.71 -27.46
C GLU A 9 2.52 9.30 -27.82
N ASP A 10 2.37 10.63 -27.75
CA ASP A 10 1.20 11.35 -28.31
C ASP A 10 1.38 11.46 -29.82
N ARG A 11 0.75 10.57 -30.58
CA ARG A 11 0.94 10.44 -32.03
C ARG A 11 -0.05 11.25 -32.83
N ASP A 12 -1.24 11.49 -32.30
CA ASP A 12 -2.29 12.25 -32.96
C ASP A 12 -2.41 13.71 -32.48
N GLY A 13 -1.64 14.08 -31.44
CA GLY A 13 -1.59 15.46 -30.93
C GLY A 13 -2.77 15.81 -30.02
N ASN A 14 -3.50 14.82 -29.48
CA ASN A 14 -4.65 15.05 -28.59
C ASN A 14 -4.23 15.28 -27.12
N GLY A 15 -2.94 15.09 -26.79
CA GLY A 15 -2.37 15.26 -25.46
C GLY A 15 -2.42 14.00 -24.58
N ILE A 16 -2.88 12.87 -25.12
CA ILE A 16 -2.86 11.57 -24.47
C ILE A 16 -1.84 10.69 -25.19
N LEU A 17 -1.09 9.90 -24.46
CA LEU A 17 -0.12 8.97 -25.03
C LEU A 17 -0.80 7.72 -25.57
N GLU A 18 -0.37 7.23 -26.72
CA GLU A 18 -0.77 5.94 -27.30
C GLU A 18 0.42 5.00 -27.45
N ASN A 19 0.13 3.71 -27.44
CA ASN A 19 1.09 2.68 -27.85
C ASN A 19 1.20 2.57 -29.39
N ALA A 20 2.01 1.62 -29.87
CA ALA A 20 2.22 1.40 -31.31
C ALA A 20 0.95 0.98 -32.06
N ASP A 21 -0.05 0.44 -31.38
CA ASP A 21 -1.34 0.00 -31.94
C ASP A 21 -2.40 1.10 -31.89
N GLY A 22 -2.05 2.30 -31.42
CA GLY A 22 -2.97 3.45 -31.29
C GLY A 22 -3.92 3.34 -30.09
N VAL A 23 -3.56 2.52 -29.09
CA VAL A 23 -4.36 2.42 -27.85
C VAL A 23 -3.90 3.50 -26.89
N GLU A 24 -4.80 4.37 -26.48
CA GLU A 24 -4.52 5.43 -25.51
C GLU A 24 -4.13 4.87 -24.13
N PHE A 25 -3.24 5.57 -23.44
CA PHE A 25 -2.88 5.24 -22.07
C PHE A 25 -3.94 5.78 -21.11
N GLU A 26 -4.92 4.95 -20.83
CA GLU A 26 -5.99 5.28 -19.89
C GLU A 26 -6.20 4.15 -18.86
N PHE A 27 -6.60 4.54 -17.66
CA PHE A 27 -6.99 3.61 -16.62
C PHE A 27 -7.95 4.24 -15.61
N GLU A 28 -8.73 3.40 -14.94
CA GLU A 28 -9.62 3.80 -13.86
C GLU A 28 -8.91 3.69 -12.50
N PHE A 29 -8.92 4.77 -11.72
CA PHE A 29 -8.34 4.80 -10.39
C PHE A 29 -9.42 4.73 -9.32
N THR A 30 -9.59 3.55 -8.74
CA THR A 30 -10.63 3.24 -7.77
C THR A 30 -10.19 3.56 -6.33
N ARG A 31 -11.07 4.19 -5.56
CA ARG A 31 -10.94 4.36 -4.11
C ARG A 31 -12.26 4.21 -3.38
N ALA A 32 -12.18 3.88 -2.10
CA ALA A 32 -13.34 3.95 -1.22
C ALA A 32 -13.74 5.41 -0.96
N SER A 33 -15.04 5.65 -0.77
CA SER A 33 -15.58 6.95 -0.40
C SER A 33 -15.13 7.38 1.00
N GLY A 34 -15.05 8.71 1.23
CA GLY A 34 -14.70 9.32 2.50
C GLY A 34 -13.23 9.75 2.63
N GLY A 35 -13.02 10.70 3.53
CA GLY A 35 -11.72 11.22 3.92
C GLY A 35 -11.10 12.27 2.96
N GLN A 36 -11.03 13.52 3.42
CA GLN A 36 -10.43 14.63 2.64
C GLN A 36 -9.01 14.33 2.14
N THR A 37 -8.22 13.57 2.90
CA THR A 37 -6.85 13.22 2.50
C THR A 37 -6.86 12.29 1.28
N ALA A 38 -7.79 11.34 1.23
CA ALA A 38 -7.94 10.43 0.09
C ALA A 38 -8.41 11.20 -1.17
N GLU A 39 -9.32 12.15 -1.01
CA GLU A 39 -9.77 13.02 -2.11
C GLU A 39 -8.64 13.87 -2.69
N ARG A 40 -7.84 14.51 -1.83
CA ARG A 40 -6.69 15.31 -2.25
C ARG A 40 -5.64 14.46 -2.96
N MET A 41 -5.39 13.26 -2.46
CA MET A 41 -4.43 12.32 -3.06
C MET A 41 -4.92 11.87 -4.43
N GLN A 42 -6.19 11.49 -4.58
CA GLN A 42 -6.76 11.10 -5.87
C GLN A 42 -6.66 12.24 -6.88
N LYS A 43 -7.07 13.46 -6.48
CA LYS A 43 -6.93 14.63 -7.36
C LYS A 43 -5.48 14.85 -7.77
N TYR A 44 -4.53 14.76 -6.84
CA TYR A 44 -3.11 14.91 -7.15
C TYR A 44 -2.64 13.87 -8.17
N ILE A 45 -3.02 12.60 -8.01
CA ILE A 45 -2.64 11.52 -8.95
C ILE A 45 -3.24 11.80 -10.34
N VAL A 46 -4.54 12.12 -10.42
CA VAL A 46 -5.21 12.46 -11.69
C VAL A 46 -4.53 13.63 -12.39
N ASP A 47 -4.26 14.72 -11.67
CA ASP A 47 -3.60 15.91 -12.22
C ASP A 47 -2.17 15.58 -12.70
N ARG A 48 -1.43 14.70 -12.01
CA ARG A 48 -0.06 14.31 -12.39
C ARG A 48 -0.05 13.35 -13.59
N CYS A 49 -0.99 12.42 -13.68
CA CYS A 49 -1.18 11.59 -14.86
C CYS A 49 -1.47 12.43 -16.08
N ALA A 50 -2.44 13.36 -15.98
CA ALA A 50 -2.78 14.26 -17.09
C ALA A 50 -1.58 15.12 -17.56
N ALA A 51 -0.73 15.57 -16.63
CA ALA A 51 0.46 16.37 -16.94
C ALA A 51 1.53 15.63 -17.78
N ILE A 52 1.44 14.31 -17.84
CA ILE A 52 2.37 13.46 -18.61
C ILE A 52 1.64 12.68 -19.73
N GLY A 53 0.42 13.09 -20.09
CA GLY A 53 -0.34 12.49 -21.18
C GLY A 53 -1.04 11.17 -20.83
N ILE A 54 -1.32 10.90 -19.57
CA ILE A 54 -2.05 9.71 -19.14
C ILE A 54 -3.45 10.09 -18.66
N ARG A 55 -4.48 9.42 -19.19
CA ARG A 55 -5.86 9.61 -18.77
C ARG A 55 -6.18 8.73 -17.57
N CYS A 56 -6.24 9.33 -16.39
CA CYS A 56 -6.60 8.66 -15.14
C CYS A 56 -8.02 9.08 -14.74
N THR A 57 -8.98 8.15 -14.82
CA THR A 57 -10.37 8.40 -14.47
C THR A 57 -10.66 8.02 -13.02
N PRO A 58 -11.08 8.97 -12.15
CA PRO A 58 -11.35 8.65 -10.76
C PRO A 58 -12.67 7.88 -10.59
N LYS A 59 -12.66 6.76 -9.90
CA LYS A 59 -13.84 5.99 -9.48
C LYS A 59 -13.95 5.97 -7.96
N ILE A 60 -15.08 6.42 -7.45
CA ILE A 60 -15.35 6.49 -6.02
C ILE A 60 -16.52 5.58 -5.70
N VAL A 61 -16.29 4.63 -4.81
CA VAL A 61 -17.29 3.63 -4.42
C VAL A 61 -17.44 3.56 -2.91
N ASP A 62 -18.55 3.02 -2.40
CA ASP A 62 -18.68 2.71 -0.98
C ASP A 62 -17.78 1.55 -0.55
N TRP A 63 -17.63 1.35 0.75
CA TRP A 63 -16.73 0.33 1.29
C TRP A 63 -17.15 -1.10 0.95
N ALA A 64 -18.43 -1.38 0.80
CA ALA A 64 -18.91 -2.73 0.48
C ALA A 64 -18.54 -3.10 -0.96
N LEU A 65 -18.78 -2.19 -1.89
CA LEU A 65 -18.39 -2.38 -3.28
C LEU A 65 -16.86 -2.38 -3.46
N TYR A 66 -16.15 -1.53 -2.70
CA TYR A 66 -14.69 -1.51 -2.70
C TYR A 66 -14.08 -2.86 -2.29
N ASP A 67 -14.61 -3.48 -1.22
CA ASP A 67 -14.18 -4.81 -0.77
C ASP A 67 -14.47 -5.91 -1.82
N GLN A 68 -15.60 -5.83 -2.51
CA GLN A 68 -15.92 -6.74 -3.61
C GLN A 68 -14.96 -6.57 -4.80
N ILE A 69 -14.67 -5.33 -5.21
CA ILE A 69 -13.72 -5.02 -6.28
C ILE A 69 -12.34 -5.60 -5.94
N LEU A 70 -11.86 -5.39 -4.71
CA LEU A 70 -10.59 -5.96 -4.24
C LEU A 70 -10.59 -7.49 -4.31
N LYS A 71 -11.61 -8.14 -3.78
CA LYS A 71 -11.71 -9.61 -3.76
C LYS A 71 -11.80 -10.22 -5.15
N ASN A 72 -12.51 -9.54 -6.04
CA ASN A 72 -12.67 -9.97 -7.44
C ASN A 72 -11.49 -9.55 -8.32
N ARG A 73 -10.62 -8.66 -7.83
CA ARG A 73 -9.51 -8.03 -8.58
C ARG A 73 -9.98 -7.29 -9.83
N ASP A 74 -11.15 -6.69 -9.74
CA ASP A 74 -11.83 -5.98 -10.83
C ASP A 74 -11.47 -4.48 -10.78
N PHE A 75 -10.22 -4.16 -11.04
CA PHE A 75 -9.69 -2.79 -11.04
C PHE A 75 -8.46 -2.67 -11.93
N ASP A 76 -8.28 -1.51 -12.53
CA ASP A 76 -7.04 -1.15 -13.20
C ASP A 76 -6.01 -0.64 -12.18
N ALA A 77 -6.42 0.33 -11.36
CA ALA A 77 -5.62 0.87 -10.28
C ALA A 77 -6.48 1.14 -9.03
N ILE A 78 -5.93 0.83 -7.85
CA ILE A 78 -6.64 0.95 -6.58
C ILE A 78 -5.68 1.39 -5.48
N THR A 79 -6.18 2.11 -4.46
CA THR A 79 -5.35 2.43 -3.28
C THR A 79 -5.66 1.54 -2.11
N LEU A 80 -4.64 1.09 -1.43
CA LEU A 80 -4.77 0.29 -0.21
C LEU A 80 -3.74 0.73 0.82
N GLY A 81 -4.04 0.50 2.10
CA GLY A 81 -3.10 0.72 3.20
C GLY A 81 -2.86 -0.58 3.94
N TRP A 82 -1.60 -0.91 4.14
CA TRP A 82 -1.20 -2.02 4.99
C TRP A 82 -0.71 -1.52 6.35
N SER A 83 -0.97 -2.28 7.39
CA SER A 83 -0.39 -2.03 8.72
C SER A 83 0.25 -3.30 9.24
N ALA A 84 1.45 -3.17 9.80
CA ALA A 84 2.12 -4.25 10.50
C ALA A 84 2.02 -4.04 12.00
N SER A 85 1.72 -5.11 12.73
CA SER A 85 1.65 -5.10 14.21
C SER A 85 2.99 -5.40 14.89
N ALA A 86 3.97 -5.85 14.13
CA ALA A 86 5.31 -6.18 14.61
C ALA A 86 6.37 -5.81 13.57
N PRO A 87 7.62 -5.55 14.01
CA PRO A 87 8.73 -5.28 13.10
C PRO A 87 8.99 -6.41 12.10
N GLU A 88 8.80 -7.66 12.54
CA GLU A 88 8.88 -8.85 11.70
C GLU A 88 7.47 -9.44 11.55
N SER A 89 6.70 -8.94 10.60
CA SER A 89 5.41 -9.52 10.24
C SER A 89 5.58 -10.56 9.14
N ASP A 90 4.81 -11.64 9.19
CA ASP A 90 4.77 -12.66 8.14
C ASP A 90 4.25 -12.03 6.83
N PRO A 91 5.04 -11.97 5.75
CA PRO A 91 4.64 -11.35 4.51
C PRO A 91 3.72 -12.25 3.66
N LYS A 92 3.50 -13.51 4.04
CA LYS A 92 2.82 -14.52 3.20
C LYS A 92 1.46 -14.05 2.70
N GLN A 93 0.63 -13.49 3.57
CA GLN A 93 -0.74 -13.16 3.22
C GLN A 93 -0.86 -12.09 2.12
N ILE A 94 0.11 -11.17 2.07
CA ILE A 94 0.09 -10.04 1.12
C ILE A 94 0.88 -10.34 -0.15
N TRP A 95 1.95 -11.14 -0.04
CA TRP A 95 2.96 -11.22 -1.08
C TRP A 95 3.12 -12.59 -1.73
N HIS A 96 2.83 -13.69 -1.04
CA HIS A 96 3.02 -15.04 -1.57
C HIS A 96 2.04 -15.35 -2.70
N THR A 97 2.46 -16.17 -3.68
CA THR A 97 1.60 -16.58 -4.81
C THR A 97 0.37 -17.39 -4.39
N ASP A 98 0.48 -18.22 -3.34
CA ASP A 98 -0.69 -18.89 -2.72
C ASP A 98 -1.79 -17.89 -2.32
N SER A 99 -1.42 -16.65 -2.02
CA SER A 99 -2.34 -15.60 -1.58
C SER A 99 -2.99 -14.82 -2.75
N ILE A 100 -2.70 -15.20 -3.99
CA ILE A 100 -3.41 -14.75 -5.18
C ILE A 100 -4.81 -15.35 -5.18
N GLN A 101 -4.90 -16.62 -4.82
CA GLN A 101 -6.16 -17.36 -4.66
C GLN A 101 -6.43 -17.56 -3.16
N ASN A 102 -7.30 -18.44 -2.77
CA ASN A 102 -7.53 -18.83 -1.38
C ASN A 102 -7.81 -17.69 -0.39
N GLN A 103 -8.51 -16.63 -0.83
CA GLN A 103 -8.87 -15.45 -0.02
C GLN A 103 -7.66 -14.67 0.55
N GLY A 104 -6.48 -14.82 -0.05
CA GLY A 104 -5.31 -14.05 0.31
C GLY A 104 -5.36 -12.61 -0.23
N HIS A 105 -4.40 -11.81 0.18
CA HIS A 105 -4.34 -10.38 -0.09
C HIS A 105 -3.27 -9.98 -1.13
N ASN A 106 -2.73 -10.93 -1.88
CA ASN A 106 -1.94 -10.61 -3.06
C ASN A 106 -2.89 -10.16 -4.20
N PHE A 107 -3.49 -8.98 -4.02
CA PHE A 107 -4.52 -8.45 -4.91
C PHE A 107 -3.98 -8.08 -6.29
N ILE A 108 -2.71 -7.71 -6.36
CA ILE A 108 -2.01 -7.36 -7.60
C ILE A 108 -1.55 -8.59 -8.39
N GLN A 109 -1.74 -9.78 -7.85
CA GLN A 109 -1.35 -11.06 -8.47
C GLN A 109 0.15 -11.12 -8.82
N TRP A 110 0.99 -10.46 -8.01
CA TRP A 110 2.43 -10.43 -8.24
C TRP A 110 3.05 -11.81 -8.05
N ASP A 111 3.81 -12.23 -9.05
CA ASP A 111 4.60 -13.46 -9.11
C ASP A 111 5.99 -13.14 -9.69
N GLY A 112 6.83 -12.50 -8.87
CA GLY A 112 8.20 -12.09 -9.19
C GLY A 112 9.27 -13.01 -8.55
N GLY A 113 8.92 -14.22 -8.16
CA GLY A 113 9.85 -15.16 -7.51
C GLY A 113 10.07 -14.90 -6.01
N GLN A 114 9.15 -14.19 -5.36
CA GLN A 114 9.21 -13.80 -3.95
C GLN A 114 9.00 -14.97 -2.96
N ASP A 115 8.33 -16.05 -3.39
CA ASP A 115 7.92 -17.16 -2.52
C ASP A 115 9.10 -17.83 -1.82
N GLN A 116 10.22 -18.00 -2.52
CA GLN A 116 11.44 -18.60 -1.94
C GLN A 116 11.95 -17.82 -0.73
N TYR A 117 11.84 -16.49 -0.74
CA TYR A 117 12.23 -15.66 0.40
C TYR A 117 11.21 -15.76 1.54
N ILE A 118 9.93 -15.75 1.21
CA ILE A 118 8.83 -15.82 2.19
C ILE A 118 8.86 -17.16 2.92
N ASP A 119 9.05 -18.26 2.20
CA ASP A 119 9.18 -19.58 2.80
C ASP A 119 10.49 -19.72 3.59
N GLY A 120 11.58 -19.14 3.08
CA GLY A 120 12.84 -19.07 3.78
C GLY A 120 12.76 -18.31 5.12
N LEU A 121 12.01 -17.21 5.16
CA LEU A 121 11.77 -16.46 6.41
C LEU A 121 11.03 -17.28 7.46
N LYS A 122 10.13 -18.17 7.05
CA LYS A 122 9.40 -19.06 7.95
C LYS A 122 10.26 -20.21 8.49
N ALA A 123 11.16 -20.70 7.67
CA ALA A 123 11.99 -21.86 7.99
C ALA A 123 13.23 -21.47 8.82
N GLU A 124 13.76 -20.24 8.70
CA GLU A 124 14.98 -19.81 9.34
C GLU A 124 14.74 -19.32 10.77
N LEU A 125 15.34 -19.96 11.74
CA LEU A 125 15.23 -19.64 13.17
C LEU A 125 16.32 -18.67 13.64
N ASP A 126 17.48 -18.68 13.00
CA ASP A 126 18.59 -17.78 13.30
C ASP A 126 18.22 -16.35 12.84
N PHE A 127 18.28 -15.40 13.77
CA PHE A 127 17.88 -14.02 13.51
C PHE A 127 18.71 -13.36 12.42
N ASP A 128 20.04 -13.51 12.46
CA ASP A 128 20.93 -12.82 11.51
C ASP A 128 20.78 -13.38 10.10
N LYS A 129 20.56 -14.67 9.96
CA LYS A 129 20.28 -15.32 8.68
C LYS A 129 18.91 -14.92 8.15
N ARG A 130 17.90 -14.89 9.03
CA ARG A 130 16.54 -14.45 8.66
C ARG A 130 16.54 -13.00 8.17
N MET A 131 17.31 -12.10 8.83
CA MET A 131 17.43 -10.71 8.38
C MET A 131 18.08 -10.59 6.99
N LYS A 132 19.03 -11.46 6.65
CA LYS A 132 19.60 -11.48 5.30
C LYS A 132 18.54 -11.85 4.25
N ILE A 133 17.72 -12.86 4.53
CA ILE A 133 16.61 -13.24 3.65
C ILE A 133 15.61 -12.08 3.53
N PHE A 134 15.30 -11.41 4.66
CA PHE A 134 14.39 -10.26 4.66
C PHE A 134 14.91 -9.11 3.77
N HIS A 135 16.22 -8.82 3.85
CA HIS A 135 16.84 -7.80 3.01
C HIS A 135 16.80 -8.17 1.52
N GLN A 136 17.00 -9.44 1.16
CA GLN A 136 16.88 -9.91 -0.21
C GLN A 136 15.44 -9.78 -0.72
N PHE A 137 14.46 -10.14 0.10
CA PHE A 137 13.04 -9.91 -0.21
C PHE A 137 12.73 -8.43 -0.42
N HIS A 138 13.20 -7.54 0.46
CA HIS A 138 13.03 -6.10 0.29
C HIS A 138 13.69 -5.57 -0.98
N SER A 139 14.86 -6.07 -1.35
CA SER A 139 15.53 -5.69 -2.60
C SER A 139 14.71 -6.11 -3.81
N LEU A 140 14.16 -7.33 -3.81
CA LEU A 140 13.27 -7.80 -4.87
C LEU A 140 12.03 -6.91 -5.01
N VAL A 141 11.35 -6.60 -3.89
CA VAL A 141 10.19 -5.70 -3.88
C VAL A 141 10.55 -4.30 -4.39
N HIS A 142 11.76 -3.83 -4.08
CA HIS A 142 12.25 -2.54 -4.56
C HIS A 142 12.52 -2.54 -6.06
N GLU A 143 13.12 -3.58 -6.59
CA GLU A 143 13.44 -3.69 -8.03
C GLU A 143 12.17 -3.88 -8.88
N GLU A 144 11.29 -4.77 -8.45
CA GLU A 144 10.08 -5.14 -9.20
C GLU A 144 8.94 -4.11 -9.05
N GLN A 145 8.96 -3.28 -8.00
CA GLN A 145 7.93 -2.26 -7.72
C GLN A 145 6.48 -2.76 -7.89
N PRO A 146 6.10 -3.90 -7.27
CA PRO A 146 4.75 -4.46 -7.44
C PRO A 146 3.65 -3.53 -6.91
N TYR A 147 3.99 -2.58 -6.05
CA TYR A 147 3.15 -1.46 -5.62
C TYR A 147 3.83 -0.12 -5.88
N THR A 148 3.06 0.89 -6.19
CA THR A 148 3.52 2.28 -6.08
C THR A 148 3.44 2.71 -4.62
N PHE A 149 4.58 2.70 -3.92
CA PHE A 149 4.68 3.07 -2.51
C PHE A 149 4.56 4.58 -2.32
N ILE A 150 3.39 5.05 -1.93
CA ILE A 150 3.08 6.48 -1.87
C ILE A 150 3.58 7.12 -0.57
N ARG A 151 3.28 6.51 0.59
CA ARG A 151 3.63 7.08 1.90
C ARG A 151 3.54 6.08 3.03
N VAL A 152 4.29 6.35 4.09
CA VAL A 152 4.08 5.77 5.41
C VAL A 152 3.34 6.79 6.28
N VAL A 153 2.28 6.36 6.95
CA VAL A 153 1.49 7.23 7.83
C VAL A 153 1.92 7.00 9.28
N PRO A 154 2.53 8.00 9.94
CA PRO A 154 2.87 7.87 11.35
C PRO A 154 1.60 7.86 12.21
N TRP A 155 1.54 6.97 13.17
CA TRP A 155 0.48 6.94 14.15
C TRP A 155 0.59 8.13 15.10
N LYS A 156 -0.43 8.99 15.12
CA LYS A 156 -0.55 10.07 16.10
C LYS A 156 -1.56 9.64 17.15
N ARG A 157 -1.17 9.76 18.42
CA ARG A 157 -2.05 9.47 19.53
C ARG A 157 -2.17 10.71 20.41
N PHE A 158 -3.40 11.07 20.71
CA PHE A 158 -3.73 12.15 21.64
C PHE A 158 -4.25 11.51 22.92
N ILE A 159 -3.65 11.86 24.04
CA ILE A 159 -3.97 11.28 25.34
C ILE A 159 -4.35 12.43 26.25
N SER A 160 -5.44 12.26 27.03
CA SER A 160 -5.84 13.25 28.02
C SER A 160 -4.74 13.43 29.07
N LYS A 161 -4.51 14.66 29.51
CA LYS A 161 -3.56 14.99 30.58
C LYS A 161 -3.96 14.40 31.94
N GLU A 162 -5.18 13.91 32.09
CA GLU A 162 -5.65 13.21 33.26
C GLU A 162 -4.97 11.86 33.48
N PHE A 163 -4.47 11.27 32.40
CA PHE A 163 -3.74 10.01 32.48
C PHE A 163 -2.25 10.24 32.70
N THR A 164 -1.73 9.51 33.68
CA THR A 164 -0.29 9.43 33.97
C THR A 164 0.24 8.03 33.65
N ASN A 165 1.55 7.84 33.78
CA ASN A 165 2.23 6.59 33.46
C ASN A 165 2.01 6.12 32.01
N VAL A 166 2.02 7.06 31.08
CA VAL A 166 1.86 6.78 29.65
C VAL A 166 3.24 6.63 29.02
N HIS A 167 3.59 5.41 28.68
CA HIS A 167 4.90 5.09 28.07
C HIS A 167 4.71 4.60 26.62
N PRO A 168 5.43 5.18 25.65
CA PRO A 168 5.45 4.66 24.30
C PRO A 168 6.39 3.44 24.20
N TYR A 169 5.88 2.37 23.63
CA TYR A 169 6.62 1.16 23.31
C TYR A 169 6.72 0.95 21.80
N PRO A 170 7.63 0.12 21.28
CA PRO A 170 7.73 -0.17 19.84
C PRO A 170 6.44 -0.69 19.22
N LYS A 171 5.60 -1.39 20.00
CA LYS A 171 4.30 -1.91 19.57
C LYS A 171 3.13 -0.93 19.82
N GLY A 172 3.39 0.25 20.34
CA GLY A 172 2.37 1.25 20.65
C GLY A 172 2.27 1.58 22.15
N LEU A 173 1.06 1.82 22.61
CA LEU A 173 0.77 2.21 23.98
C LEU A 173 0.08 1.07 24.72
N GLU A 174 0.50 0.77 25.96
CA GLU A 174 -0.13 -0.22 26.81
C GLU A 174 -1.12 0.47 27.75
N GLN A 175 -2.40 0.41 27.41
CA GLN A 175 -3.46 1.12 28.13
C GLN A 175 -3.66 0.63 29.58
N ARG A 176 -3.26 -0.61 29.88
CA ARG A 176 -3.36 -1.17 31.25
C ARG A 176 -2.43 -0.52 32.25
N GLU A 177 -1.42 0.21 31.78
CA GLU A 177 -0.48 0.93 32.61
C GLU A 177 -0.95 2.33 33.00
N TYR A 178 -1.99 2.84 32.33
CA TYR A 178 -2.51 4.20 32.59
C TYR A 178 -3.29 4.24 33.87
N TYR A 179 -3.13 5.32 34.62
CA TYR A 179 -4.00 5.64 35.75
C TYR A 179 -4.23 7.16 35.82
N THR A 180 -5.34 7.54 36.38
CA THR A 180 -5.64 8.96 36.64
C THR A 180 -4.83 9.43 37.83
N ALA A 181 -4.18 10.59 37.72
CA ALA A 181 -3.54 11.21 38.87
C ALA A 181 -4.60 11.42 40.00
N PRO A 182 -4.23 11.15 41.28
CA PRO A 182 -5.14 11.47 42.37
C PRO A 182 -5.47 12.96 42.33
N MET A 183 -6.77 13.30 42.42
CA MET A 183 -7.19 14.68 42.54
C MET A 183 -6.46 15.28 43.74
N GLN A 184 -5.67 16.31 43.55
CA GLN A 184 -5.13 17.09 44.65
C GLN A 184 -6.36 17.73 45.35
N ALA A 185 -6.63 17.30 46.60
CA ALA A 185 -7.62 17.96 47.43
C ALA A 185 -7.13 19.40 47.67
N ASN A 186 -7.89 20.38 47.20
CA ASN A 186 -7.67 21.78 47.52
C ASN A 186 -8.09 22.04 48.96
#